data_dfec881fab2367ed40e74c8f4923fc7e
#
_entry.id   dfec881fab2367ed40e74c8f4923fc7e
#
_cell.length_a   1.000
_cell.length_b   1.000
_cell.length_c   1.000
_cell.angle_alpha   90.00
_cell.angle_beta   90.00
_cell.angle_gamma   90.00
#
_symmetry.space_group_name_H-M   'P 1'
#
loop_
_entity.id
_entity.type
_entity.pdbx_description
1 polymer ?
#
loop_
_entity_poly.entity_id
_entity_poly.type
_entity_poly.pdbx_seq_one_letter_code
_entity_poly.pdbx_strand_id
1 'polypeptide(L)' 'MFYTIILTDTQAIFAYSTQAGATEKFHSEMAYAMNQGISCTCVVMDNFGAVYRSEHYTAPMEVAEEE' A
#
# COMPACT_ATOMS: atom_id res chain seq x y z
N MET A 1 5.10 -0.68 18.05
CA MET A 1 4.79 0.31 17.01
C MET A 1 4.70 -0.37 15.67
N PHE A 2 3.69 -0.06 14.91
CA PHE A 2 3.43 -0.68 13.61
C PHE A 2 3.38 0.40 12.55
N TYR A 3 3.84 0.07 11.35
CA TYR A 3 3.93 1.04 10.26
C TYR A 3 3.21 0.51 9.03
N THR A 4 2.52 1.41 8.33
CA THR A 4 2.02 1.13 7.00
C THR A 4 2.81 1.98 6.03
N ILE A 5 3.51 1.33 5.11
CA ILE A 5 4.34 2.00 4.13
C ILE A 5 3.63 1.90 2.79
N ILE A 6 3.43 3.03 2.15
CA ILE A 6 2.69 3.10 0.89
C ILE A 6 3.61 3.71 -0.15
N LEU A 7 3.84 2.94 -1.21
CA LEU A 7 4.70 3.35 -2.31
C LEU A 7 3.89 3.44 -3.58
N THR A 8 3.81 4.64 -4.11
CA THR A 8 3.24 4.89 -5.43
C THR A 8 4.33 5.61 -6.22
N ASP A 9 4.01 6.69 -6.91
CA ASP A 9 5.03 7.58 -7.43
C ASP A 9 5.62 8.43 -6.29
N THR A 10 4.96 8.41 -5.13
CA THR A 10 5.47 9.05 -3.92
C THR A 10 5.59 7.98 -2.83
N GLN A 11 6.09 8.38 -1.68
CA GLN A 11 6.32 7.47 -0.56
C GLN A 11 5.68 8.07 0.68
N ALA A 12 4.92 7.27 1.40
CA ALA A 12 4.28 7.69 2.63
C ALA A 12 4.41 6.60 3.68
N ILE A 13 4.66 7.00 4.92
CA ILE A 13 4.81 6.08 6.04
C ILE A 13 3.91 6.58 7.16
N PHE A 14 3.06 5.68 7.66
CA PHE A 14 2.14 5.99 8.74
C PHE A 14 2.44 5.08 9.92
N ALA A 15 2.45 5.63 11.13
CA ALA A 15 2.77 4.90 12.35
C ALA A 15 1.51 4.71 13.17
N TYR A 16 1.37 3.50 13.73
CA TYR A 16 0.21 3.15 14.56
C TYR A 16 0.67 2.40 15.79
N SER A 17 -0.07 2.53 16.88
CA SER A 17 0.24 1.81 18.11
C SER A 17 -0.22 0.36 18.06
N THR A 18 -1.10 0.00 17.12
CA THR A 18 -1.62 -1.36 17.02
C THR A 18 -1.48 -1.88 15.59
N GLN A 19 -1.37 -3.21 15.47
CA GLN A 19 -1.34 -3.85 14.17
C GLN A 19 -2.66 -3.65 13.43
N ALA A 20 -3.77 -3.67 14.16
CA ALA A 20 -5.09 -3.48 13.55
C ALA A 20 -5.19 -2.12 12.87
N GLY A 21 -4.66 -1.07 13.50
CA GLY A 21 -4.69 0.26 12.89
C GLY A 21 -3.87 0.33 11.62
N ALA A 22 -2.68 -0.26 11.64
CA ALA A 22 -1.83 -0.29 10.45
C ALA A 22 -2.47 -1.10 9.32
N THR A 23 -3.10 -2.23 9.66
CA THR A 23 -3.76 -3.08 8.66
C THR A 23 -4.97 -2.39 8.05
N GLU A 24 -5.71 -1.63 8.85
CA GLU A 24 -6.84 -0.87 8.35
C GLU A 24 -6.39 0.18 7.34
N LYS A 25 -5.30 0.88 7.62
CA LYS A 25 -4.75 1.83 6.66
C LYS A 25 -4.29 1.13 5.39
N PHE A 26 -3.68 -0.04 5.52
CA PHE A 26 -3.26 -0.84 4.39
C PHE A 26 -4.44 -1.15 3.46
N HIS A 27 -5.55 -1.65 4.02
CA HIS A 27 -6.72 -1.99 3.22
C HIS A 27 -7.32 -0.75 2.56
N SER A 28 -7.38 0.35 3.28
CA SER A 28 -7.94 1.60 2.77
C SER A 28 -7.14 2.11 1.57
N GLU A 29 -5.81 2.10 1.68
CA GLU A 29 -4.97 2.61 0.60
C GLU A 29 -4.95 1.70 -0.61
N MET A 30 -4.95 0.37 -0.39
CA MET A 30 -5.01 -0.55 -1.50
C MET A 30 -6.34 -0.42 -2.26
N ALA A 31 -7.45 -0.28 -1.53
CA ALA A 31 -8.74 -0.09 -2.16
C ALA A 31 -8.78 1.21 -2.97
N TYR A 32 -8.22 2.27 -2.41
CA TYR A 32 -8.16 3.56 -3.11
C TYR A 32 -7.34 3.43 -4.40
N ALA A 33 -6.18 2.78 -4.31
CA ALA A 33 -5.31 2.62 -5.48
C ALA A 33 -6.00 1.82 -6.57
N MET A 34 -6.69 0.74 -6.20
CA MET A 34 -7.42 -0.08 -7.16
C MET A 34 -8.54 0.71 -7.82
N ASN A 35 -9.27 1.51 -7.03
CA ASN A 35 -10.37 2.31 -7.57
C ASN A 35 -9.87 3.41 -8.49
N GLN A 36 -8.71 3.96 -8.22
CA GLN A 36 -8.14 5.05 -9.01
C GLN A 36 -7.24 4.57 -10.14
N GLY A 37 -6.96 3.28 -10.20
CA GLY A 37 -6.06 2.75 -11.21
C GLY A 37 -4.63 3.21 -11.03
N ILE A 38 -4.16 3.29 -9.79
CA ILE A 38 -2.81 3.74 -9.47
C ILE A 38 -1.99 2.55 -8.98
N SER A 39 -0.84 2.31 -9.60
CA SER A 39 0.06 1.26 -9.14
C SER A 39 0.55 1.59 -7.73
N CYS A 40 0.49 0.62 -6.85
CA CYS A 40 0.75 0.85 -5.44
C CYS A 40 1.32 -0.40 -4.79
N THR A 41 2.30 -0.22 -3.93
CA THR A 41 2.82 -1.28 -3.07
C THR A 41 2.59 -0.85 -1.63
N CYS A 42 1.98 -1.71 -0.83
CA CYS A 42 1.74 -1.44 0.58
C CYS A 42 2.35 -2.55 1.43
N VAL A 43 2.96 -2.14 2.53
CA VAL A 43 3.61 -3.06 3.47
C VAL A 43 3.18 -2.68 4.88
N VAL A 44 2.83 -3.67 5.70
CA VAL A 44 2.60 -3.47 7.13
C VAL A 44 3.71 -4.18 7.87
N MET A 45 4.44 -3.44 8.69
CA MET A 45 5.58 -3.99 9.44
C MET A 45 5.65 -3.37 10.83
N ASP A 46 6.44 -3.97 11.70
CA ASP A 46 6.66 -3.40 13.02
C ASP A 46 8.04 -2.76 13.09
N ASN A 47 8.36 -2.18 14.27
CA ASN A 47 9.62 -1.49 14.45
C ASN A 47 10.80 -2.44 14.65
N PHE A 48 10.55 -3.75 14.65
CA PHE A 48 11.61 -4.76 14.71
C PHE A 48 11.91 -5.36 13.35
N GLY A 49 11.19 -4.92 12.31
CA GLY A 49 11.43 -5.38 10.96
C GLY A 49 10.57 -6.55 10.52
N ALA A 50 9.66 -7.03 11.37
CA ALA A 50 8.76 -8.11 10.97
C ALA A 50 7.68 -7.57 10.04
N VAL A 51 7.49 -8.22 8.90
CA VAL A 51 6.50 -7.83 7.92
C VAL A 51 5.27 -8.72 8.08
N TYR A 52 4.11 -8.10 8.31
CA TYR A 52 2.86 -8.83 8.51
C TYR A 52 2.05 -8.93 7.24
N ARG A 53 2.13 -7.93 6.37
CA ARG A 53 1.44 -7.93 5.08
C ARG A 53 2.27 -7.18 4.08
N SER A 54 2.23 -7.66 2.84
CA SER A 54 2.91 -6.98 1.74
C SER A 54 2.13 -7.31 0.47
N GLU A 55 1.64 -6.30 -0.22
CA GLU A 55 0.89 -6.49 -1.45
C GLU A 55 1.24 -5.42 -2.46
N HIS A 56 1.10 -5.79 -3.71
CA HIS A 56 1.39 -4.90 -4.83
C HIS A 56 0.23 -4.94 -5.81
N TYR A 57 -0.24 -3.78 -6.22
CA TYR A 57 -1.23 -3.64 -7.28
C TYR A 57 -0.57 -2.92 -8.44
N THR A 58 -0.68 -3.51 -9.63
CA THR A 58 -0.19 -2.88 -10.85
C THR A 58 -1.39 -2.34 -11.62
N ALA A 59 -1.38 -1.05 -11.86
CA ALA A 59 -2.45 -0.42 -12.61
C ALA A 59 -2.49 -0.95 -14.03
N PRO A 60 -3.68 -1.13 -14.62
CA PRO A 60 -3.76 -1.56 -16.02
C PRO A 60 -3.11 -0.52 -16.93
N MET A 61 -2.36 -0.99 -17.89
CA MET A 61 -1.77 -0.08 -18.86
C MET A 61 -2.79 0.21 -19.95
N GLU A 62 -2.88 1.46 -20.27
CA GLU A 62 -3.70 1.88 -21.36
C GLU A 62 -2.94 1.64 -22.63
N VAL A 63 -2.89 0.46 -23.04
CA VAL A 63 -2.08 0.16 -24.16
C VAL A 63 -2.81 0.44 -25.42
N ALA A 64 -3.73 0.74 -25.35
CA ALA A 64 -4.36 0.90 -26.47
C ALA A 64 -3.72 1.47 -27.67
N GLU A 65 -3.45 1.37 -27.26
CA GLU A 65 -3.12 1.67 -27.67
C GLU A 65 -2.57 1.56 -28.71
N GLU A 66 -2.52 1.47 -28.73
CA GLU A 66 -1.96 1.34 -29.34
C GLU A 66 -1.94 1.20 -30.33
N GLU A 67 -2.19 1.38 -30.54
CA GLU A 67 -2.20 1.14 -31.18
C GLU A 67 -2.17 1.16 -31.73
#